data_fe83ea8088306ba1e39a75275de31ad6
#
_entry.id   fe83ea8088306ba1e39a75275de31ad6
#
_cell.length_a   1.000
_cell.length_b   1.000
_cell.length_c   1.000
_cell.angle_alpha   90.00
_cell.angle_beta   90.00
_cell.angle_gamma   90.00
#
_symmetry.space_group_name_H-M   'P 1'
#
loop_
_entity.id
_entity.type
_entity.pdbx_description
1 polymer ?
#
loop_
_entity_poly.entity_id
_entity_poly.type
_entity_poly.pdbx_seq_one_letter_code
_entity_poly.pdbx_strand_id
1 'polypeptide(L)'
;MQMLDKVKNNYSPLVPQDMTDELFWKDGLSPNDERLWVPNGPGRWSRPLCLNVSQGYWVHITKVTEAGIVSRHRHPAPVHGFVLEGKWRYLERDWEATAGSYLYEPPGDVHTLVVDEGESMKTLFHNSGALLYCDEDGKTIGSTDVFDRVQAARDHFEDVWL
;
A
#
# COMPACT_ATOMS: atom_id res chain seq x y z
N MET A 1 2.74 -24.73 -27.91
CA MET A 1 2.65 -23.45 -28.63
C MET A 1 1.31 -23.28 -29.35
N GLN A 2 0.81 -24.23 -30.12
CA GLN A 2 -0.48 -24.11 -30.87
C GLN A 2 -1.74 -23.97 -29.99
N MET A 3 -1.77 -24.41 -28.75
CA MET A 3 -2.95 -24.33 -27.88
C MET A 3 -3.14 -22.92 -27.27
N LEU A 4 -2.05 -22.23 -26.95
CA LEU A 4 -2.06 -20.87 -26.42
C LEU A 4 -2.47 -19.84 -27.49
N ASP A 5 -2.08 -20.05 -28.74
CA ASP A 5 -2.46 -19.18 -29.84
C ASP A 5 -3.96 -19.31 -30.19
N LYS A 6 -4.55 -20.52 -30.03
CA LYS A 6 -5.99 -20.72 -30.19
C LYS A 6 -6.82 -20.06 -29.08
N VAL A 7 -6.31 -20.05 -27.84
CA VAL A 7 -6.99 -19.37 -26.72
C VAL A 7 -6.99 -17.86 -26.93
N LYS A 8 -5.89 -17.28 -27.40
CA LYS A 8 -5.82 -15.84 -27.74
C LYS A 8 -6.76 -15.42 -28.87
N ASN A 9 -6.92 -16.27 -29.88
CA ASN A 9 -7.77 -15.97 -31.03
C ASN A 9 -9.29 -16.11 -30.76
N ASN A 10 -9.68 -16.84 -29.71
CA ASN A 10 -11.07 -17.00 -29.31
C ASN A 10 -11.50 -15.99 -28.20
N TYR A 11 -10.58 -15.21 -27.68
CA TYR A 11 -10.87 -14.17 -26.72
C TYR A 11 -11.26 -12.91 -27.47
N SER A 12 -12.56 -12.76 -27.71
CA SER A 12 -13.10 -11.46 -28.11
C SER A 12 -13.13 -10.59 -26.86
N PRO A 13 -12.36 -9.50 -26.78
CA PRO A 13 -12.46 -8.62 -25.64
C PRO A 13 -13.86 -8.00 -25.62
N LEU A 14 -14.69 -8.43 -24.69
CA LEU A 14 -15.92 -7.75 -24.32
C LEU A 14 -15.60 -6.43 -23.58
N VAL A 15 -14.46 -5.86 -23.89
CA VAL A 15 -13.88 -4.72 -23.20
C VAL A 15 -14.31 -3.47 -23.94
N PRO A 16 -15.12 -2.58 -23.34
CA PRO A 16 -15.34 -1.25 -23.87
C PRO A 16 -14.02 -0.54 -24.12
N GLN A 17 -13.93 0.26 -25.17
CA GLN A 17 -12.71 0.99 -25.54
C GLN A 17 -12.20 1.96 -24.45
N ASP A 18 -13.02 2.20 -23.42
CA ASP A 18 -12.79 3.15 -22.33
C ASP A 18 -12.32 2.47 -21.03
N MET A 19 -12.03 1.16 -21.02
CA MET A 19 -11.46 0.49 -19.85
C MET A 19 -9.99 0.85 -19.66
N THR A 20 -9.61 1.01 -18.40
CA THR A 20 -8.21 1.15 -18.01
C THR A 20 -7.43 -0.11 -18.41
N ASP A 21 -6.29 0.06 -19.04
CA ASP A 21 -5.37 -1.04 -19.36
C ASP A 21 -4.97 -1.82 -18.09
N GLU A 22 -4.66 -3.10 -18.27
CA GLU A 22 -4.11 -3.91 -17.19
C GLU A 22 -2.74 -3.36 -16.77
N LEU A 23 -2.45 -3.41 -15.47
CA LEU A 23 -1.14 -3.04 -14.91
C LEU A 23 -0.34 -4.30 -14.63
N PHE A 24 0.83 -4.42 -15.26
CA PHE A 24 1.75 -5.52 -15.01
C PHE A 24 3.14 -4.99 -14.62
N TRP A 25 3.56 -5.32 -13.41
CA TRP A 25 4.87 -4.98 -12.86
C TRP A 25 5.68 -6.27 -12.63
N LYS A 26 6.62 -6.59 -13.50
CA LYS A 26 7.42 -7.82 -13.44
C LYS A 26 8.08 -8.02 -12.06
N ASP A 27 8.65 -6.95 -11.50
CA ASP A 27 9.34 -6.94 -10.21
C ASP A 27 8.56 -6.10 -9.19
N GLY A 28 7.21 -6.13 -9.28
CA GLY A 28 6.31 -5.27 -8.53
C GLY A 28 6.51 -5.34 -7.03
N LEU A 29 6.69 -6.53 -6.47
CA LEU A 29 6.81 -6.76 -5.03
C LEU A 29 8.24 -6.66 -4.50
N SER A 30 9.25 -6.77 -5.34
CA SER A 30 10.67 -6.74 -4.95
C SER A 30 11.51 -5.96 -5.95
N PRO A 31 11.32 -4.62 -6.04
CA PRO A 31 12.08 -3.82 -6.98
C PRO A 31 13.52 -3.69 -6.54
N ASN A 32 14.43 -3.81 -7.51
CA ASN A 32 15.86 -3.53 -7.31
C ASN A 32 16.19 -2.04 -7.45
N ASP A 33 15.25 -1.21 -7.90
CA ASP A 33 15.46 0.22 -8.10
C ASP A 33 14.95 1.00 -6.89
N GLU A 34 15.89 1.53 -6.10
CA GLU A 34 15.57 2.33 -4.90
C GLU A 34 14.84 3.64 -5.23
N ARG A 35 14.93 4.15 -6.46
CA ARG A 35 14.21 5.36 -6.90
C ARG A 35 12.69 5.17 -6.92
N LEU A 36 12.22 3.93 -6.93
CA LEU A 36 10.79 3.60 -6.90
C LEU A 36 10.14 3.77 -5.51
N TRP A 37 10.95 4.04 -4.49
CA TRP A 37 10.48 4.22 -3.12
C TRP A 37 10.25 5.70 -2.82
N VAL A 38 8.99 6.11 -2.77
CA VAL A 38 8.57 7.46 -2.39
C VAL A 38 8.77 7.64 -0.89
N PRO A 39 9.58 8.62 -0.42
CA PRO A 39 9.75 8.89 1.00
C PRO A 39 8.42 9.23 1.69
N ASN A 40 8.23 8.73 2.91
CA ASN A 40 7.02 8.96 3.71
C ASN A 40 7.37 9.21 5.19
N GLY A 41 8.39 10.01 5.43
CA GLY A 41 8.94 10.34 6.74
C GLY A 41 10.22 9.57 7.07
N PRO A 42 10.84 9.85 8.23
CA PRO A 42 12.08 9.21 8.65
C PRO A 42 11.94 7.68 8.70
N GLY A 43 12.87 6.97 8.08
CA GLY A 43 12.89 5.50 8.03
C GLY A 43 11.68 4.85 7.34
N ARG A 44 10.91 5.60 6.55
CA ARG A 44 9.64 5.13 5.96
C ARG A 44 9.53 5.50 4.48
N TRP A 45 9.06 4.55 3.69
CA TRP A 45 8.83 4.71 2.26
C TRP A 45 7.56 4.01 1.83
N SER A 46 7.01 4.48 0.72
CA SER A 46 5.89 3.86 0.04
C SER A 46 6.28 3.59 -1.41
N ARG A 47 6.06 2.37 -1.91
CA ARG A 47 6.11 2.07 -3.32
C ARG A 47 4.70 1.98 -3.87
N PRO A 48 4.22 2.94 -4.66
CA PRO A 48 2.93 2.84 -5.31
C PRO A 48 2.94 1.73 -6.37
N LEU A 49 1.88 0.92 -6.39
CA LEU A 49 1.63 -0.11 -7.40
C LEU A 49 0.41 0.24 -8.24
N CYS A 50 -0.66 0.71 -7.62
CA CYS A 50 -1.87 1.18 -8.29
C CYS A 50 -2.47 2.35 -7.50
N LEU A 51 -2.69 3.47 -8.15
CA LEU A 51 -3.34 4.66 -7.58
C LEU A 51 -4.63 4.93 -8.35
N ASN A 52 -5.73 4.33 -7.91
CA ASN A 52 -7.02 4.38 -8.61
C ASN A 52 -7.88 5.54 -8.09
N VAL A 53 -7.77 6.69 -8.72
CA VAL A 53 -8.54 7.89 -8.35
C VAL A 53 -10.03 7.78 -8.70
N SER A 54 -10.40 6.94 -9.67
CA SER A 54 -11.79 6.76 -10.09
C SER A 54 -12.62 5.99 -9.06
N GLN A 55 -11.98 5.09 -8.30
CA GLN A 55 -12.63 4.26 -7.28
C GLN A 55 -12.18 4.59 -5.85
N GLY A 56 -11.25 5.52 -5.69
CA GLY A 56 -10.80 5.98 -4.37
C GLY A 56 -10.02 4.93 -3.57
N TYR A 57 -9.19 4.11 -4.23
CA TYR A 57 -8.31 3.16 -3.54
C TYR A 57 -6.87 3.24 -4.06
N TRP A 58 -5.94 2.72 -3.26
CA TRP A 58 -4.56 2.54 -3.72
C TRP A 58 -3.96 1.24 -3.19
N VAL A 59 -3.06 0.69 -4.00
CA VAL A 59 -2.24 -0.47 -3.64
C VAL A 59 -0.79 -0.01 -3.60
N HIS A 60 -0.13 -0.25 -2.49
CA HIS A 60 1.26 0.11 -2.30
C HIS A 60 1.99 -0.85 -1.37
N ILE A 61 3.31 -0.82 -1.41
CA ILE A 61 4.14 -1.47 -0.39
C ILE A 61 4.65 -0.40 0.56
N THR A 62 4.39 -0.56 1.85
CA THR A 62 5.02 0.23 2.91
C THR A 62 6.32 -0.45 3.32
N LYS A 63 7.42 0.32 3.34
CA LYS A 63 8.73 -0.08 3.87
C LYS A 63 9.05 0.77 5.09
N VAL A 64 9.42 0.12 6.20
CA VAL A 64 9.87 0.77 7.44
C VAL A 64 11.14 0.09 7.90
N THR A 65 12.19 0.88 8.17
CA THR A 65 13.51 0.39 8.60
C THR A 65 13.93 0.91 9.97
N GLU A 66 13.14 1.80 10.56
CA GLU A 66 13.38 2.36 11.88
C GLU A 66 12.27 1.97 12.85
N ALA A 67 12.67 1.58 14.06
CA ALA A 67 11.73 1.25 15.13
C ALA A 67 10.88 2.45 15.55
N GLY A 68 9.70 2.18 16.05
CA GLY A 68 8.79 3.18 16.62
C GLY A 68 7.36 3.10 16.10
N ILE A 69 6.58 4.08 16.49
CA ILE A 69 5.19 4.24 16.03
C ILE A 69 5.21 4.77 14.60
N VAL A 70 4.64 4.01 13.68
CA VAL A 70 4.47 4.43 12.29
C VAL A 70 3.30 5.40 12.17
N SER A 71 2.12 5.01 12.65
CA SER A 71 0.95 5.89 12.71
C SER A 71 -0.14 5.30 13.60
N ARG A 72 -0.92 6.17 14.24
CA ARG A 72 -2.20 5.84 14.85
C ARG A 72 -3.30 6.37 13.92
N HIS A 73 -4.16 5.47 13.48
CA HIS A 73 -5.17 5.84 12.48
C HIS A 73 -6.36 4.87 12.49
N ARG A 74 -7.39 5.24 11.75
CA ARG A 74 -8.50 4.37 11.36
C ARG A 74 -8.80 4.52 9.88
N HIS A 75 -9.56 3.59 9.33
CA HIS A 75 -10.01 3.63 7.95
C HIS A 75 -11.54 3.77 7.87
N PRO A 76 -12.10 4.61 6.98
CA PRO A 76 -13.54 4.65 6.71
C PRO A 76 -14.02 3.47 5.87
N ALA A 77 -13.11 2.73 5.25
CA ALA A 77 -13.36 1.57 4.38
C ALA A 77 -12.33 0.46 4.68
N PRO A 78 -12.53 -0.78 4.19
CA PRO A 78 -11.65 -1.90 4.54
C PRO A 78 -10.25 -1.76 3.95
N VAL A 79 -9.28 -2.37 4.65
CA VAL A 79 -7.90 -2.54 4.19
C VAL A 79 -7.51 -4.01 4.21
N HIS A 80 -6.74 -4.42 3.21
CA HIS A 80 -6.12 -5.74 3.16
C HIS A 80 -4.60 -5.57 3.20
N GLY A 81 -3.93 -6.33 4.07
CA GLY A 81 -2.48 -6.33 4.21
C GLY A 81 -1.87 -7.71 3.94
N PHE A 82 -0.73 -7.71 3.28
CA PHE A 82 0.05 -8.91 2.96
C PHE A 82 1.50 -8.64 3.35
N VAL A 83 1.97 -9.28 4.41
CA VAL A 83 3.34 -9.06 4.90
C VAL A 83 4.33 -9.79 4.00
N LEU A 84 5.23 -9.03 3.37
CA LEU A 84 6.25 -9.54 2.45
C LEU A 84 7.55 -9.87 3.16
N GLU A 85 7.98 -8.98 4.07
CA GLU A 85 9.24 -9.12 4.82
C GLU A 85 9.10 -8.52 6.21
N GLY A 86 9.89 -9.05 7.15
CA GLY A 86 10.05 -8.49 8.49
C GLY A 86 8.89 -8.77 9.43
N LYS A 87 8.75 -7.90 10.45
CA LYS A 87 7.78 -8.05 11.53
C LYS A 87 7.29 -6.70 12.04
N TRP A 88 5.99 -6.63 12.35
CA TRP A 88 5.35 -5.48 12.96
C TRP A 88 4.07 -5.90 13.71
N ARG A 89 3.48 -5.01 14.46
CA ARG A 89 2.24 -5.26 15.21
C ARG A 89 1.40 -4.00 15.37
N TYR A 90 0.17 -4.16 15.84
CA TYR A 90 -0.62 -3.08 16.42
C TYR A 90 -0.50 -3.08 17.94
N LEU A 91 -0.38 -1.89 18.55
CA LEU A 91 -0.34 -1.77 20.02
C LEU A 91 -1.59 -2.36 20.68
N GLU A 92 -2.72 -2.30 20.01
CA GLU A 92 -4.03 -2.73 20.48
C GLU A 92 -4.31 -4.23 20.27
N ARG A 93 -3.30 -5.00 19.80
CA ARG A 93 -3.45 -6.43 19.47
C ARG A 93 -2.35 -7.26 20.14
N ASP A 94 -2.67 -8.53 20.35
CA ASP A 94 -1.79 -9.55 20.95
C ASP A 94 -1.06 -10.43 19.91
N TRP A 95 -1.27 -10.17 18.61
CA TRP A 95 -0.59 -10.85 17.52
C TRP A 95 0.52 -10.00 16.90
N GLU A 96 1.47 -10.67 16.27
CA GLU A 96 2.52 -10.08 15.45
C GLU A 96 2.33 -10.50 13.98
N ALA A 97 2.43 -9.53 13.06
CA ALA A 97 2.41 -9.76 11.63
C ALA A 97 3.83 -10.01 11.13
N THR A 98 4.07 -11.20 10.61
CA THR A 98 5.36 -11.63 10.06
C THR A 98 5.25 -11.96 8.58
N ALA A 99 6.38 -12.12 7.88
CA ALA A 99 6.39 -12.50 6.47
C ALA A 99 5.47 -13.69 6.19
N GLY A 100 4.58 -13.56 5.19
CA GLY A 100 3.54 -14.53 4.85
C GLY A 100 2.19 -14.31 5.55
N SER A 101 2.11 -13.39 6.53
CA SER A 101 0.84 -13.06 7.18
C SER A 101 -0.09 -12.29 6.23
N TYR A 102 -1.38 -12.57 6.36
CA TYR A 102 -2.47 -11.77 5.79
C TYR A 102 -3.30 -11.16 6.91
N LEU A 103 -3.73 -9.93 6.73
CA LEU A 103 -4.62 -9.24 7.66
C LEU A 103 -5.74 -8.52 6.92
N TYR A 104 -6.85 -8.38 7.61
CA TYR A 104 -8.00 -7.58 7.22
C TYR A 104 -8.31 -6.56 8.30
N GLU A 105 -8.39 -5.30 7.92
CA GLU A 105 -8.73 -4.19 8.80
C GLU A 105 -10.16 -3.75 8.51
N PRO A 106 -11.10 -3.97 9.44
CA PRO A 106 -12.47 -3.52 9.26
C PRO A 106 -12.56 -1.99 9.32
N PRO A 107 -13.57 -1.39 8.65
CA PRO A 107 -13.81 0.04 8.77
C PRO A 107 -14.04 0.49 10.20
N GLY A 108 -13.47 1.63 10.59
CA GLY A 108 -13.70 2.30 11.87
C GLY A 108 -12.80 1.86 13.02
N ASP A 109 -12.10 0.77 12.92
CA ASP A 109 -11.16 0.32 13.95
C ASP A 109 -9.95 1.27 14.06
N VAL A 110 -9.68 1.76 15.26
CA VAL A 110 -8.51 2.61 15.54
C VAL A 110 -7.36 1.72 15.98
N HIS A 111 -6.23 1.83 15.30
CA HIS A 111 -5.05 1.05 15.62
C HIS A 111 -3.74 1.84 15.43
N THR A 112 -2.72 1.42 16.14
CA THR A 112 -1.40 2.03 16.14
C THR A 112 -0.37 1.05 15.62
N LEU A 113 0.13 1.25 14.40
CA LEU A 113 1.16 0.41 13.79
C LEU A 113 2.51 0.72 14.41
N VAL A 114 3.21 -0.32 14.84
CA VAL A 114 4.53 -0.25 15.48
C VAL A 114 5.48 -1.25 14.84
N VAL A 115 6.71 -0.81 14.65
CA VAL A 115 7.88 -1.66 14.37
C VAL A 115 8.76 -1.63 15.60
N ASP A 116 9.03 -2.80 16.18
CA ASP A 116 9.83 -2.91 17.39
C ASP A 116 11.34 -2.74 17.09
N GLU A 117 12.14 -2.50 18.14
CA GLU A 117 13.58 -2.29 18.01
C GLU A 117 14.28 -3.51 17.39
N GLY A 118 15.14 -3.27 16.40
CA GLY A 118 15.83 -4.30 15.64
C GLY A 118 15.01 -4.94 14.53
N GLU A 119 13.74 -4.57 14.38
CA GLU A 119 12.84 -5.07 13.34
C GLU A 119 12.71 -4.07 12.17
N SER A 120 12.20 -4.58 11.08
CA SER A 120 11.82 -3.81 9.88
C SER A 120 10.60 -4.44 9.25
N MET A 121 9.97 -3.78 8.31
CA MET A 121 8.85 -4.37 7.58
C MET A 121 8.80 -3.95 6.12
N LYS A 122 8.28 -4.85 5.28
CA LYS A 122 7.65 -4.55 3.99
C LYS A 122 6.29 -5.22 3.95
N THR A 123 5.24 -4.43 3.81
CA THR A 123 3.87 -4.92 3.75
C THR A 123 3.14 -4.28 2.58
N LEU A 124 2.55 -5.10 1.72
CA LEU A 124 1.64 -4.64 0.70
C LEU A 124 0.29 -4.35 1.34
N PHE A 125 -0.22 -3.16 1.14
CA PHE A 125 -1.56 -2.76 1.56
C PHE A 125 -2.42 -2.38 0.35
N HIS A 126 -3.65 -2.88 0.35
CA HIS A 126 -4.74 -2.38 -0.47
C HIS A 126 -5.64 -1.54 0.43
N ASN A 127 -5.60 -0.23 0.26
CA ASN A 127 -6.33 0.74 1.06
C ASN A 127 -7.51 1.31 0.26
N SER A 128 -8.71 1.22 0.82
CA SER A 128 -9.90 1.88 0.26
C SER A 128 -10.23 3.14 1.03
N GLY A 129 -10.66 4.20 0.33
CA GLY A 129 -11.04 5.46 0.94
C GLY A 129 -9.86 6.31 1.44
N ALA A 130 -9.62 6.33 2.75
CA ALA A 130 -8.60 7.18 3.34
C ALA A 130 -7.96 6.55 4.60
N LEU A 131 -6.77 7.04 4.99
CA LEU A 131 -6.29 6.95 6.36
C LEU A 131 -6.74 8.22 7.10
N LEU A 132 -7.36 8.06 8.26
CA LEU A 132 -7.74 9.14 9.15
C LEU A 132 -6.84 9.07 10.39
N TYR A 133 -5.86 9.95 10.46
CA TYR A 133 -4.93 9.98 11.59
C TYR A 133 -5.64 10.44 12.85
N CYS A 134 -5.36 9.78 13.97
CA CYS A 134 -6.03 10.01 15.25
C CYS A 134 -5.04 10.41 16.33
N ASP A 135 -5.50 11.30 17.23
CA ASP A 135 -4.84 11.57 18.50
C ASP A 135 -5.09 10.45 19.53
N GLU A 136 -4.62 10.65 20.76
CA GLU A 136 -4.74 9.68 21.84
C GLU A 136 -6.21 9.40 22.23
N ASP A 137 -7.08 10.38 22.03
CA ASP A 137 -8.52 10.26 22.30
C ASP A 137 -9.31 9.67 21.11
N GLY A 138 -8.64 9.34 20.02
CA GLY A 138 -9.26 8.80 18.79
C GLY A 138 -9.89 9.86 17.88
N LYS A 139 -9.69 11.15 18.17
CA LYS A 139 -10.17 12.23 17.32
C LYS A 139 -9.31 12.36 16.07
N THR A 140 -9.95 12.51 14.92
CA THR A 140 -9.24 12.72 13.64
C THR A 140 -8.53 14.07 13.63
N ILE A 141 -7.22 14.04 13.37
CA ILE A 141 -6.33 15.22 13.31
C ILE A 141 -5.73 15.44 11.92
N GLY A 142 -5.96 14.55 10.97
CA GLY A 142 -5.48 14.63 9.60
C GLY A 142 -5.95 13.43 8.79
N SER A 143 -5.68 13.47 7.50
CA SER A 143 -6.02 12.38 6.58
C SER A 143 -5.01 12.25 5.46
N THR A 144 -5.02 11.10 4.82
CA THR A 144 -4.34 10.82 3.56
C THR A 144 -5.26 9.96 2.71
N ASP A 145 -5.47 10.34 1.47
CA ASP A 145 -6.23 9.58 0.48
C ASP A 145 -5.41 9.27 -0.78
N VAL A 146 -6.06 8.75 -1.82
CA VAL A 146 -5.40 8.41 -3.08
C VAL A 146 -4.85 9.65 -3.81
N PHE A 147 -5.48 10.83 -3.67
CA PHE A 147 -5.01 12.06 -4.31
C PHE A 147 -3.71 12.56 -3.68
N ASP A 148 -3.60 12.47 -2.35
CA ASP A 148 -2.35 12.77 -1.64
C ASP A 148 -1.22 11.82 -2.08
N ARG A 149 -1.54 10.53 -2.28
CA ARG A 149 -0.59 9.53 -2.80
C ARG A 149 -0.15 9.82 -4.23
N VAL A 150 -1.07 10.26 -5.09
CA VAL A 150 -0.76 10.71 -6.46
C VAL A 150 0.17 11.93 -6.43
N GLN A 151 -0.12 12.91 -5.56
CA GLN A 151 0.71 14.11 -5.48
C GLN A 151 2.13 13.76 -4.99
N ALA A 152 2.25 13.01 -3.91
CA ALA A 152 3.56 12.58 -3.40
C ALA A 152 4.36 11.76 -4.42
N ALA A 153 3.70 10.90 -5.19
CA ALA A 153 4.35 10.14 -6.26
C ALA A 153 4.83 11.05 -7.40
N ARG A 154 4.02 12.02 -7.82
CA ARG A 154 4.41 13.00 -8.84
C ARG A 154 5.62 13.80 -8.41
N ASP A 155 5.56 14.41 -7.23
CA ASP A 155 6.66 15.22 -6.70
C ASP A 155 7.96 14.41 -6.66
N HIS A 156 7.93 13.18 -6.13
CA HIS A 156 9.10 12.32 -6.06
C HIS A 156 9.63 11.91 -7.42
N PHE A 157 8.77 11.48 -8.34
CA PHE A 157 9.20 10.99 -9.65
C PHE A 157 9.61 12.12 -10.60
N GLU A 158 9.05 13.31 -10.49
CA GLU A 158 9.56 14.49 -11.18
C GLU A 158 10.99 14.81 -10.75
N ASP A 159 11.28 14.77 -9.44
CA ASP A 159 12.63 15.03 -8.91
C ASP A 159 13.65 13.94 -9.26
N VAL A 160 13.20 12.71 -9.47
CA VAL A 160 14.08 11.54 -9.65
C VAL A 160 14.32 11.20 -11.14
N TRP A 161 13.39 11.54 -12.03
CA TRP A 161 13.44 11.16 -13.45
C TRP A 161 13.67 12.32 -14.41
N LEU A 162 13.68 13.57 -13.94
CA LEU A 162 14.09 14.75 -14.68
C LEU A 162 15.58 15.05 -14.49
#